data_5f73ec4f19c8b90d4482bf9a0740fc9c
#
_entry.id   5f73ec4f19c8b90d4482bf9a0740fc9c
#
_cell.length_a   1.000
_cell.length_b   1.000
_cell.length_c   1.000
_cell.angle_alpha   90.00
_cell.angle_beta   90.00
_cell.angle_gamma   90.00
#
_symmetry.space_group_name_H-M   'P 1'
#
loop_
_entity.id
_entity.type
_entity.pdbx_description
1 polymer ?
#
loop_
_entity_poly.entity_id
_entity_poly.type
_entity_poly.pdbx_seq_one_letter_code
_entity_poly.pdbx_strand_id
1 'polypeptide(L)'
;HYPLRRQASDVYKRQGVGETEYFKRGQSPDAEFVLALNAIMSACDNAGISPKEVDGFASFSNDRNDPSKLAAALGCKELTFSNMQWGGGGGGGSAAIANACAAIYGGLADVVVVYRALAQGQFGRFGQGPRSNSVSGDMAHTLPYGLMSPAQMFAMKVVRFMHDYELKQETLRAISMASYYHAQNNPRAVMHGRPLTEEQYENSRWIVEPFHLFDCCQENDGAAAMVLVSADRAKDLREKPAYVMGAMGGSHYRAGAAVHNTPDYATSTFKSITPRLYEMAGIGPKDVDVLQSYENFTGGVLMSIVEHGFCQPEDCNEFFTNDRFRAPDGDLPLNTSGGNLAECYMHGLGLNIEAVRQIWGESSNQINEVNVSMVISGPMVTPVSNSIFCSEEAL
;
A
#
# COMPACT_ATOMS: atom_id res chain seq x y z
N HIS A 1 2.73 -23.03 -24.51
CA HIS A 1 2.41 -22.40 -23.21
C HIS A 1 3.54 -21.55 -22.61
N TYR A 2 4.49 -21.07 -23.41
CA TYR A 2 5.64 -20.30 -22.92
C TYR A 2 5.90 -18.90 -23.56
N PRO A 3 4.95 -18.24 -24.24
CA PRO A 3 5.21 -16.89 -24.76
C PRO A 3 5.04 -15.78 -23.72
N LEU A 4 4.26 -16.00 -22.65
CA LEU A 4 3.91 -14.92 -21.71
C LEU A 4 5.05 -14.53 -20.75
N ARG A 5 5.98 -15.43 -20.45
CA ARG A 5 7.10 -15.15 -19.53
C ARG A 5 8.12 -14.17 -20.10
N ARG A 6 8.42 -14.23 -21.40
CA ARG A 6 9.33 -13.28 -22.07
C ARG A 6 8.68 -11.92 -22.35
N GLN A 7 7.37 -11.89 -22.54
CA GLN A 7 6.63 -10.66 -22.81
C GLN A 7 6.35 -9.82 -21.57
N ALA A 8 6.21 -10.42 -20.39
CA ALA A 8 6.01 -9.68 -19.15
C ALA A 8 7.28 -8.95 -18.67
N SER A 9 8.46 -9.53 -18.90
CA SER A 9 9.75 -8.92 -18.54
C SER A 9 10.16 -7.75 -19.44
N ASP A 10 9.59 -7.68 -20.65
CA ASP A 10 9.96 -6.64 -21.63
C ASP A 10 9.13 -5.36 -21.51
N VAL A 11 8.14 -5.30 -20.61
CA VAL A 11 7.08 -4.30 -20.71
C VAL A 11 7.19 -3.13 -19.73
N TYR A 12 7.85 -3.27 -18.60
CA TYR A 12 7.72 -2.28 -17.52
C TYR A 12 9.06 -1.84 -16.96
N LYS A 13 9.51 -0.65 -17.34
CA LYS A 13 10.73 -0.04 -16.83
C LYS A 13 10.49 1.42 -16.46
N ARG A 14 11.10 1.81 -15.38
CA ARG A 14 11.24 3.09 -14.74
C ARG A 14 9.97 3.73 -14.17
N GLN A 15 10.19 4.06 -12.93
CA GLN A 15 9.28 4.83 -12.12
C GLN A 15 9.96 6.15 -11.72
N GLY A 16 9.25 7.26 -11.81
CA GLY A 16 9.53 8.44 -11.04
C GLY A 16 8.60 8.41 -9.84
N VAL A 17 9.07 8.80 -8.68
CA VAL A 17 8.26 8.89 -7.48
C VAL A 17 8.20 10.33 -6.99
N GLY A 18 7.04 10.74 -6.50
CA GLY A 18 6.84 12.08 -5.99
C GLY A 18 5.88 12.07 -4.81
N GLU A 19 6.19 12.86 -3.82
CA GLU A 19 5.40 13.04 -2.62
C GLU A 19 5.37 14.50 -2.25
N THR A 20 4.30 14.92 -1.58
CA THR A 20 4.27 16.21 -0.90
C THR A 20 4.85 16.07 0.50
N GLU A 21 5.03 17.19 1.19
CA GLU A 21 5.13 17.14 2.65
C GLU A 21 3.88 16.45 3.20
N TYR A 22 4.06 15.65 4.25
CA TYR A 22 2.99 14.92 4.92
C TYR A 22 2.61 15.63 6.21
N PHE A 23 1.32 15.89 6.36
CA PHE A 23 0.77 16.62 7.49
C PHE A 23 -0.12 15.72 8.34
N LYS A 24 -0.21 16.02 9.63
CA LYS A 24 -1.31 15.50 10.43
C LYS A 24 -2.63 16.06 9.89
N ARG A 25 -3.69 15.30 10.10
CA ARG A 25 -5.02 15.65 9.65
C ARG A 25 -5.38 17.11 9.95
N GLY A 26 -5.76 17.85 8.91
CA GLY A 26 -6.20 19.24 8.99
C GLY A 26 -5.08 20.27 9.11
N GLN A 27 -3.83 19.89 8.90
CA GLN A 27 -2.68 20.79 8.99
C GLN A 27 -2.10 21.18 7.63
N SER A 28 -2.55 20.57 6.53
CA SER A 28 -2.11 20.99 5.21
C SER A 28 -2.62 22.39 4.87
N PRO A 29 -1.75 23.29 4.39
CA PRO A 29 -2.17 24.59 3.88
C PRO A 29 -2.85 24.51 2.51
N ASP A 30 -2.62 23.42 1.77
CA ASP A 30 -3.05 23.24 0.40
C ASP A 30 -4.35 22.45 0.29
N ALA A 31 -5.14 22.75 -0.74
CA ALA A 31 -6.28 21.93 -1.13
C ALA A 31 -5.82 20.57 -1.70
N GLU A 32 -6.65 19.53 -1.56
CA GLU A 32 -6.34 18.18 -2.02
C GLU A 32 -5.90 18.12 -3.48
N PHE A 33 -6.53 18.91 -4.36
CA PHE A 33 -6.17 18.99 -5.77
C PHE A 33 -4.76 19.56 -6.00
N VAL A 34 -4.35 20.54 -5.21
CA VAL A 34 -3.00 21.15 -5.27
C VAL A 34 -1.97 20.13 -4.78
N LEU A 35 -2.27 19.40 -3.70
CA LEU A 35 -1.41 18.30 -3.23
C LEU A 35 -1.21 17.25 -4.33
N ALA A 36 -2.29 16.84 -5.02
CA ALA A 36 -2.20 15.90 -6.13
C ALA A 36 -1.27 16.42 -7.24
N LEU A 37 -1.44 17.66 -7.68
CA LEU A 37 -0.59 18.28 -8.70
C LEU A 37 0.89 18.33 -8.28
N ASN A 38 1.16 18.75 -7.03
CA ASN A 38 2.52 18.85 -6.51
C ASN A 38 3.22 17.47 -6.49
N ALA A 39 2.53 16.42 -6.04
CA ALA A 39 3.08 15.07 -6.05
C ALA A 39 3.33 14.57 -7.48
N ILE A 40 2.43 14.83 -8.41
CA ILE A 40 2.60 14.44 -9.83
C ILE A 40 3.77 15.17 -10.46
N MET A 41 3.88 16.49 -10.26
CA MET A 41 5.02 17.27 -10.76
C MET A 41 6.35 16.76 -10.19
N SER A 42 6.40 16.50 -8.87
CA SER A 42 7.57 15.91 -8.23
C SER A 42 7.93 14.54 -8.80
N ALA A 43 6.95 13.69 -9.09
CA ALA A 43 7.18 12.39 -9.71
C ALA A 43 7.71 12.52 -11.15
N CYS A 44 7.18 13.46 -11.92
CA CYS A 44 7.65 13.77 -13.27
C CYS A 44 9.08 14.30 -13.26
N ASP A 45 9.41 15.22 -12.36
CA ASP A 45 10.77 15.77 -12.20
C ASP A 45 11.75 14.67 -11.80
N ASN A 46 11.40 13.82 -10.84
CA ASN A 46 12.22 12.67 -10.45
C ASN A 46 12.40 11.67 -11.61
N ALA A 47 11.39 11.52 -12.48
CA ALA A 47 11.47 10.71 -13.69
C ALA A 47 12.29 11.38 -14.81
N GLY A 48 12.54 12.67 -14.79
CA GLY A 48 13.08 13.42 -15.93
C GLY A 48 12.11 13.47 -17.12
N ILE A 49 10.80 13.49 -16.84
CA ILE A 49 9.71 13.51 -17.84
C ILE A 49 8.96 14.83 -17.67
N SER A 50 8.67 15.51 -18.78
CA SER A 50 7.80 16.69 -18.70
C SER A 50 6.38 16.30 -18.32
N PRO A 51 5.72 16.99 -17.38
CA PRO A 51 4.29 16.74 -17.07
C PRO A 51 3.39 16.80 -18.31
N LYS A 52 3.81 17.54 -19.37
CA LYS A 52 3.06 17.65 -20.64
C LYS A 52 3.11 16.35 -21.48
N GLU A 53 3.96 15.42 -21.12
CA GLU A 53 4.07 14.12 -21.80
C GLU A 53 3.19 13.04 -21.16
N VAL A 54 2.63 13.33 -19.99
CA VAL A 54 1.68 12.43 -19.33
C VAL A 54 0.41 12.35 -20.17
N ASP A 55 0.01 11.14 -20.55
CA ASP A 55 -1.16 10.84 -21.36
C ASP A 55 -2.11 9.84 -20.69
N GLY A 56 -1.71 9.31 -19.51
CA GLY A 56 -2.52 8.37 -18.74
C GLY A 56 -2.53 8.65 -17.24
N PHE A 57 -3.66 8.37 -16.59
CA PHE A 57 -3.81 8.46 -15.14
C PHE A 57 -4.51 7.22 -14.58
N ALA A 58 -3.99 6.71 -13.47
CA ALA A 58 -4.62 5.64 -12.70
C ALA A 58 -4.71 6.03 -11.22
N SER A 59 -5.86 5.84 -10.62
CA SER A 59 -6.09 6.10 -9.20
C SER A 59 -6.93 5.00 -8.55
N PHE A 60 -7.30 5.17 -7.29
CA PHE A 60 -8.05 4.17 -6.56
C PHE A 60 -8.83 4.75 -5.37
N SER A 61 -9.71 3.94 -4.80
CA SER A 61 -10.40 4.26 -3.54
C SER A 61 -11.19 5.56 -3.57
N ASN A 62 -11.98 5.76 -4.62
CA ASN A 62 -12.81 6.96 -4.78
C ASN A 62 -11.98 8.25 -4.66
N ASP A 63 -10.81 8.31 -5.33
CA ASP A 63 -10.04 9.54 -5.44
C ASP A 63 -10.93 10.66 -6.02
N ARG A 64 -10.82 11.85 -5.47
CA ARG A 64 -11.67 13.00 -5.84
C ARG A 64 -11.04 13.88 -6.91
N ASN A 65 -9.80 13.58 -7.32
CA ASN A 65 -9.07 14.40 -8.28
C ASN A 65 -9.30 13.88 -9.70
N ASP A 66 -10.14 14.56 -10.43
CA ASP A 66 -10.54 14.22 -11.80
C ASP A 66 -9.33 14.24 -12.75
N PRO A 67 -9.01 13.14 -13.45
CA PRO A 67 -7.90 13.07 -14.42
C PRO A 67 -7.96 14.14 -15.51
N SER A 68 -9.15 14.51 -15.99
CA SER A 68 -9.30 15.55 -17.03
C SER A 68 -8.86 16.94 -16.51
N LYS A 69 -9.14 17.23 -15.24
CA LYS A 69 -8.71 18.46 -14.59
C LYS A 69 -7.21 18.45 -14.30
N LEU A 70 -6.66 17.30 -13.89
CA LEU A 70 -5.23 17.13 -13.70
C LEU A 70 -4.49 17.33 -15.02
N ALA A 71 -4.92 16.67 -16.09
CA ALA A 71 -4.34 16.82 -17.42
C ALA A 71 -4.34 18.28 -17.91
N ALA A 72 -5.47 18.97 -17.72
CA ALA A 72 -5.58 20.38 -18.08
C ALA A 72 -4.64 21.28 -17.26
N ALA A 73 -4.55 21.06 -15.95
CA ALA A 73 -3.69 21.85 -15.05
C ALA A 73 -2.19 21.61 -15.31
N LEU A 74 -1.79 20.37 -15.64
CA LEU A 74 -0.42 19.97 -15.99
C LEU A 74 -0.04 20.40 -17.41
N GLY A 75 -1.00 20.77 -18.25
CA GLY A 75 -0.79 21.11 -19.64
C GLY A 75 -0.46 19.90 -20.53
N CYS A 76 -1.00 18.72 -20.16
CA CYS A 76 -0.86 17.50 -20.97
C CYS A 76 -1.40 17.74 -22.38
N LYS A 77 -0.72 17.16 -23.39
CA LYS A 77 -1.10 17.32 -24.81
C LYS A 77 -2.40 16.58 -25.12
N GLU A 78 -2.57 15.43 -24.53
CA GLU A 78 -3.73 14.55 -24.68
C GLU A 78 -3.95 13.73 -23.43
N LEU A 79 -5.12 13.16 -23.27
CA LEU A 79 -5.49 12.20 -22.24
C LEU A 79 -6.07 10.98 -22.94
N THR A 80 -5.27 9.93 -23.09
CA THR A 80 -5.64 8.71 -23.83
C THR A 80 -6.12 7.59 -22.90
N PHE A 81 -5.72 7.66 -21.61
CA PHE A 81 -6.11 6.67 -20.60
C PHE A 81 -6.45 7.32 -19.27
N SER A 82 -7.56 6.91 -18.68
CA SER A 82 -7.86 7.19 -17.28
C SER A 82 -8.64 6.03 -16.65
N ASN A 83 -8.22 5.61 -15.47
CA ASN A 83 -8.86 4.54 -14.72
C ASN A 83 -8.84 4.83 -13.23
N MET A 84 -9.87 4.39 -12.53
CA MET A 84 -9.91 4.35 -11.08
C MET A 84 -10.24 2.93 -10.63
N GLN A 85 -9.33 2.29 -9.89
CA GLN A 85 -9.59 0.98 -9.30
C GLN A 85 -10.74 1.08 -8.32
N TRP A 86 -11.82 0.41 -8.62
CA TRP A 86 -12.97 0.33 -7.73
C TRP A 86 -12.65 -0.52 -6.49
N GLY A 87 -13.21 -0.13 -5.36
CA GLY A 87 -13.08 -0.89 -4.12
C GLY A 87 -12.53 -0.06 -2.96
N GLY A 88 -12.50 -0.65 -1.78
CA GLY A 88 -12.22 0.04 -0.54
C GLY A 88 -10.75 0.29 -0.27
N GLY A 89 -10.47 1.44 0.31
CA GLY A 89 -9.22 1.79 0.97
C GLY A 89 -7.96 1.48 0.16
N GLY A 90 -6.93 1.08 0.83
CA GLY A 90 -5.61 0.79 0.27
C GLY A 90 -5.51 -0.49 -0.57
N GLY A 91 -6.59 -1.27 -0.70
CA GLY A 91 -6.61 -2.44 -1.57
C GLY A 91 -6.44 -2.09 -3.06
N GLY A 92 -6.59 -0.83 -3.44
CA GLY A 92 -6.44 -0.37 -4.82
C GLY A 92 -5.04 0.06 -5.23
N GLY A 93 -4.08 0.26 -4.31
CA GLY A 93 -2.78 0.84 -4.63
C GLY A 93 -1.99 0.06 -5.67
N SER A 94 -1.66 -1.18 -5.39
CA SER A 94 -0.96 -2.06 -6.34
C SER A 94 -1.84 -2.44 -7.56
N ALA A 95 -3.18 -2.45 -7.42
CA ALA A 95 -4.07 -2.68 -8.56
C ALA A 95 -4.08 -1.49 -9.55
N ALA A 96 -3.94 -0.26 -9.06
CA ALA A 96 -3.78 0.90 -9.94
C ALA A 96 -2.46 0.82 -10.74
N ILE A 97 -1.39 0.31 -10.14
CA ILE A 97 -0.14 -0.01 -10.84
C ILE A 97 -0.38 -1.09 -11.91
N ALA A 98 -1.10 -2.17 -11.58
CA ALA A 98 -1.45 -3.20 -12.55
C ALA A 98 -2.25 -2.63 -13.75
N ASN A 99 -3.21 -1.71 -13.48
CA ASN A 99 -3.99 -1.04 -14.52
C ASN A 99 -3.11 -0.15 -15.41
N ALA A 100 -2.17 0.60 -14.81
CA ALA A 100 -1.21 1.42 -15.53
C ALA A 100 -0.32 0.57 -16.43
N CYS A 101 0.18 -0.54 -15.89
CA CYS A 101 0.95 -1.52 -16.63
C CYS A 101 0.16 -2.06 -17.82
N ALA A 102 -1.06 -2.49 -17.62
CA ALA A 102 -1.92 -3.02 -18.68
C ALA A 102 -2.21 -1.97 -19.77
N ALA A 103 -2.38 -0.70 -19.39
CA ALA A 103 -2.59 0.40 -20.33
C ALA A 103 -1.36 0.62 -21.24
N ILE A 104 -0.16 0.66 -20.65
CA ILE A 104 1.09 0.82 -21.39
C ILE A 104 1.31 -0.40 -22.31
N TYR A 105 1.12 -1.61 -21.80
CA TYR A 105 1.24 -2.84 -22.60
C TYR A 105 0.27 -2.90 -23.77
N GLY A 106 -0.98 -2.46 -23.52
CA GLY A 106 -2.02 -2.41 -24.54
C GLY A 106 -1.87 -1.26 -25.54
N GLY A 107 -0.87 -0.38 -25.40
CA GLY A 107 -0.69 0.79 -26.23
C GLY A 107 -1.77 1.85 -26.07
N LEU A 108 -2.42 1.88 -24.91
CA LEU A 108 -3.46 2.87 -24.58
C LEU A 108 -2.85 4.20 -24.09
N ALA A 109 -1.64 4.16 -23.53
CA ALA A 109 -0.87 5.31 -23.09
C ALA A 109 0.62 4.98 -23.04
N ASP A 110 1.46 6.00 -23.14
CA ASP A 110 2.93 5.88 -23.08
C ASP A 110 3.51 6.28 -21.72
N VAL A 111 2.84 7.21 -21.03
CA VAL A 111 3.27 7.74 -19.72
C VAL A 111 2.08 7.79 -18.77
N VAL A 112 2.00 6.84 -17.87
CA VAL A 112 0.89 6.74 -16.91
C VAL A 112 1.34 7.16 -15.52
N VAL A 113 0.59 8.08 -14.92
CA VAL A 113 0.75 8.48 -13.52
C VAL A 113 -0.23 7.71 -12.65
N VAL A 114 0.29 6.98 -11.67
CA VAL A 114 -0.48 6.43 -10.56
C VAL A 114 -0.41 7.42 -9.42
N TYR A 115 -1.54 7.85 -8.88
CA TYR A 115 -1.58 8.90 -7.86
C TYR A 115 -2.64 8.65 -6.79
N ARG A 116 -2.40 9.24 -5.62
CA ARG A 116 -3.36 9.34 -4.53
C ARG A 116 -3.14 10.62 -3.75
N ALA A 117 -4.20 11.41 -3.55
CA ALA A 117 -4.18 12.54 -2.64
C ALA A 117 -5.25 12.38 -1.56
N LEU A 118 -4.94 12.82 -0.37
CA LEU A 118 -5.82 12.84 0.77
C LEU A 118 -5.67 14.15 1.53
N ALA A 119 -6.79 14.83 1.75
CA ALA A 119 -6.88 15.97 2.65
C ALA A 119 -7.97 15.67 3.69
N GLN A 120 -7.67 14.75 4.62
CA GLN A 120 -8.66 14.25 5.58
C GLN A 120 -9.15 15.33 6.55
N GLY A 121 -8.42 16.44 6.67
CA GLY A 121 -8.87 17.63 7.40
C GLY A 121 -9.96 18.40 6.69
N GLN A 122 -10.01 18.34 5.36
CA GLN A 122 -11.00 19.02 4.52
C GLN A 122 -12.27 18.17 4.29
N PHE A 123 -12.19 16.88 4.55
CA PHE A 123 -13.26 15.91 4.34
C PHE A 123 -13.56 15.11 5.62
N GLY A 124 -14.52 14.19 5.56
CA GLY A 124 -14.89 13.36 6.71
C GLY A 124 -13.80 12.37 7.11
N ARG A 125 -13.75 12.01 8.39
CA ARG A 125 -12.84 10.98 8.90
C ARG A 125 -13.23 9.59 8.41
N PHE A 126 -12.27 8.76 8.03
CA PHE A 126 -12.51 7.37 7.67
C PHE A 126 -12.96 6.50 8.86
N GLY A 127 -12.47 6.79 10.05
CA GLY A 127 -12.80 6.06 11.28
C GLY A 127 -14.14 6.44 11.92
N GLN A 128 -14.88 7.40 11.36
CA GLN A 128 -16.20 7.78 11.88
C GLN A 128 -17.32 7.01 11.18
N GLY A 129 -18.23 6.45 11.97
CA GLY A 129 -19.46 5.88 11.44
C GLY A 129 -20.33 6.95 10.73
N PRO A 130 -21.26 6.51 9.86
CA PRO A 130 -22.11 7.42 9.13
C PRO A 130 -22.97 8.27 10.08
N ARG A 131 -23.03 9.58 9.82
CA ARG A 131 -23.90 10.53 10.52
C ARG A 131 -25.30 10.54 9.86
N SER A 132 -25.93 9.39 9.74
CA SER A 132 -27.27 9.28 9.14
C SER A 132 -28.25 8.74 10.15
N ASN A 133 -29.46 9.28 10.16
CA ASN A 133 -30.56 8.79 10.97
C ASN A 133 -31.25 7.56 10.36
N SER A 134 -30.81 7.16 9.15
CA SER A 134 -31.30 5.98 8.45
C SER A 134 -30.12 5.22 7.83
N VAL A 135 -30.20 3.91 7.85
CA VAL A 135 -29.22 3.01 7.24
C VAL A 135 -29.92 2.07 6.28
N SER A 136 -29.24 1.74 5.18
CA SER A 136 -29.73 0.80 4.16
C SER A 136 -28.59 -0.08 3.68
N GLY A 137 -28.92 -1.10 2.87
CA GLY A 137 -27.94 -2.06 2.37
C GLY A 137 -27.27 -2.84 3.50
N ASP A 138 -26.01 -3.22 3.30
CA ASP A 138 -25.26 -4.05 4.24
C ASP A 138 -25.12 -3.42 5.63
N MET A 139 -25.04 -2.09 5.71
CA MET A 139 -24.93 -1.37 6.98
C MET A 139 -26.17 -1.51 7.86
N ALA A 140 -27.34 -1.80 7.31
CA ALA A 140 -28.56 -2.07 8.08
C ALA A 140 -28.45 -3.36 8.91
N HIS A 141 -27.54 -4.25 8.57
CA HIS A 141 -27.29 -5.50 9.26
C HIS A 141 -26.13 -5.43 10.27
N THR A 142 -25.43 -4.32 10.34
CA THR A 142 -24.24 -4.16 11.21
C THR A 142 -24.39 -3.00 12.20
N LEU A 143 -24.79 -1.82 11.73
CA LEU A 143 -24.88 -0.62 12.57
C LEU A 143 -25.83 -0.75 13.77
N PRO A 144 -27.03 -1.37 13.66
CA PRO A 144 -27.91 -1.52 14.81
C PRO A 144 -27.31 -2.35 15.95
N TYR A 145 -26.30 -3.15 15.66
CA TYR A 145 -25.56 -3.97 16.63
C TYR A 145 -24.27 -3.33 17.13
N GLY A 146 -24.04 -2.06 16.79
CA GLY A 146 -22.85 -1.32 17.24
C GLY A 146 -21.60 -1.51 16.41
N LEU A 147 -21.66 -2.24 15.28
CA LEU A 147 -20.54 -2.43 14.37
C LEU A 147 -20.48 -1.23 13.41
N MET A 148 -19.78 -0.17 13.83
CA MET A 148 -19.87 1.16 13.22
C MET A 148 -18.60 1.61 12.50
N SER A 149 -17.46 1.00 12.79
CA SER A 149 -16.16 1.45 12.27
C SER A 149 -15.38 0.32 11.60
N PRO A 150 -14.47 0.65 10.65
CA PRO A 150 -13.55 -0.34 10.07
C PRO A 150 -12.74 -1.10 11.10
N ALA A 151 -12.28 -0.42 12.17
CA ALA A 151 -11.53 -1.06 13.24
C ALA A 151 -12.31 -2.21 13.87
N GLN A 152 -13.60 -2.01 14.19
CA GLN A 152 -14.46 -3.05 14.75
C GLN A 152 -14.69 -4.22 13.78
N MET A 153 -14.86 -3.93 12.48
CA MET A 153 -15.06 -4.96 11.46
C MET A 153 -13.83 -5.86 11.32
N PHE A 154 -12.64 -5.26 11.32
CA PHE A 154 -11.39 -6.00 11.18
C PHE A 154 -10.98 -6.71 12.47
N ALA A 155 -11.24 -6.10 13.61
CA ALA A 155 -10.98 -6.71 14.93
C ALA A 155 -11.63 -8.08 15.06
N MET A 156 -12.88 -8.25 14.63
CA MET A 156 -13.57 -9.54 14.71
C MET A 156 -12.83 -10.66 13.94
N LYS A 157 -12.29 -10.36 12.77
CA LYS A 157 -11.51 -11.33 11.98
C LYS A 157 -10.16 -11.65 12.64
N VAL A 158 -9.50 -10.62 13.15
CA VAL A 158 -8.18 -10.75 13.79
C VAL A 158 -8.29 -11.49 15.12
N VAL A 159 -9.29 -11.18 15.95
CA VAL A 159 -9.54 -11.94 17.18
C VAL A 159 -9.79 -13.42 16.87
N ARG A 160 -10.57 -13.72 15.83
CA ARG A 160 -10.80 -15.10 15.42
C ARG A 160 -9.50 -15.78 14.98
N PHE A 161 -8.68 -15.13 14.19
CA PHE A 161 -7.39 -15.65 13.75
C PHE A 161 -6.45 -15.88 14.94
N MET A 162 -6.32 -14.89 15.82
CA MET A 162 -5.48 -15.00 17.02
C MET A 162 -5.95 -16.13 17.95
N HIS A 163 -7.26 -16.28 18.11
CA HIS A 163 -7.83 -17.38 18.91
C HIS A 163 -7.52 -18.76 18.30
N ASP A 164 -7.71 -18.91 17.00
CA ASP A 164 -7.54 -20.22 16.34
C ASP A 164 -6.10 -20.73 16.39
N TYR A 165 -5.11 -19.82 16.48
CA TYR A 165 -3.69 -20.13 16.50
C TYR A 165 -2.98 -19.73 17.81
N GLU A 166 -3.72 -19.41 18.86
CA GLU A 166 -3.20 -19.01 20.19
C GLU A 166 -2.15 -17.89 20.12
N LEU A 167 -2.39 -16.88 19.27
CA LEU A 167 -1.44 -15.79 19.03
C LEU A 167 -1.53 -14.75 20.16
N LYS A 168 -0.37 -14.19 20.50
CA LYS A 168 -0.21 -13.20 21.55
C LYS A 168 -0.24 -11.78 20.98
N GLN A 169 -0.53 -10.80 21.84
CA GLN A 169 -0.54 -9.36 21.50
C GLN A 169 0.82 -8.87 20.98
N GLU A 170 1.90 -9.49 21.43
CA GLU A 170 3.27 -9.19 21.01
C GLU A 170 3.47 -9.31 19.49
N THR A 171 2.71 -10.17 18.81
CA THR A 171 2.75 -10.28 17.34
C THR A 171 2.30 -8.99 16.66
N LEU A 172 1.28 -8.32 17.17
CA LEU A 172 0.81 -7.04 16.68
C LEU A 172 1.77 -5.91 17.07
N ARG A 173 2.25 -5.93 18.33
CA ARG A 173 3.23 -4.97 18.83
C ARG A 173 4.50 -4.93 17.97
N ALA A 174 5.04 -6.08 17.56
CA ALA A 174 6.25 -6.15 16.74
C ALA A 174 6.13 -5.36 15.43
N ILE A 175 4.95 -5.40 14.78
CA ILE A 175 4.67 -4.65 13.55
C ILE A 175 4.68 -3.14 13.84
N SER A 176 3.99 -2.70 14.90
CA SER A 176 3.96 -1.29 15.30
C SER A 176 5.36 -0.77 15.65
N MET A 177 6.11 -1.55 16.42
CA MET A 177 7.47 -1.20 16.84
C MET A 177 8.41 -1.03 15.65
N ALA A 178 8.33 -1.92 14.64
CA ALA A 178 9.13 -1.81 13.42
C ALA A 178 8.80 -0.52 12.63
N SER A 179 7.52 -0.23 12.40
CA SER A 179 7.09 0.99 11.69
C SER A 179 7.57 2.26 12.40
N TYR A 180 7.40 2.36 13.73
CA TYR A 180 7.86 3.51 14.49
C TYR A 180 9.39 3.60 14.58
N TYR A 181 10.10 2.48 14.61
CA TYR A 181 11.57 2.45 14.54
C TYR A 181 12.07 3.06 13.23
N HIS A 182 11.53 2.63 12.09
CA HIS A 182 11.92 3.12 10.78
C HIS A 182 11.57 4.60 10.57
N ALA A 183 10.45 5.06 11.10
CA ALA A 183 10.05 6.47 11.03
C ALA A 183 11.05 7.42 11.70
N GLN A 184 11.86 6.95 12.67
CA GLN A 184 12.85 7.82 13.33
C GLN A 184 14.01 8.21 12.41
N ASN A 185 14.34 7.39 11.43
CA ASN A 185 15.38 7.67 10.44
C ASN A 185 14.81 8.32 9.16
N ASN A 186 13.49 8.43 9.04
CA ASN A 186 12.83 9.03 7.88
C ASN A 186 12.33 10.45 8.19
N PRO A 187 13.00 11.50 7.70
CA PRO A 187 12.60 12.89 7.99
C PRO A 187 11.24 13.27 7.36
N ARG A 188 10.72 12.50 6.39
CA ARG A 188 9.38 12.70 5.81
C ARG A 188 8.27 12.18 6.72
N ALA A 189 8.60 11.26 7.64
CA ALA A 189 7.61 10.59 8.48
C ALA A 189 6.95 11.57 9.46
N VAL A 190 5.63 11.57 9.53
CA VAL A 190 4.85 12.42 10.47
C VAL A 190 5.20 12.11 11.93
N MET A 191 5.67 10.89 12.22
CA MET A 191 6.11 10.46 13.54
C MET A 191 7.62 10.52 13.73
N HIS A 192 8.37 11.16 12.82
CA HIS A 192 9.79 11.44 13.03
C HIS A 192 10.03 12.24 14.32
N GLY A 193 11.03 11.86 15.09
CA GLY A 193 11.31 12.43 16.42
C GLY A 193 10.33 12.00 17.54
N ARG A 194 9.50 10.97 17.29
CA ARG A 194 8.50 10.43 18.24
C ARG A 194 8.61 8.92 18.30
N PRO A 195 9.68 8.38 18.90
CA PRO A 195 9.86 6.93 19.04
C PRO A 195 8.75 6.32 19.89
N LEU A 196 8.43 5.07 19.59
CA LEU A 196 7.49 4.26 20.37
C LEU A 196 8.27 3.29 21.26
N THR A 197 7.93 3.22 22.56
CA THR A 197 8.44 2.17 23.46
C THR A 197 7.39 1.09 23.67
N GLU A 198 7.82 -0.11 24.07
CA GLU A 198 6.89 -1.20 24.40
C GLU A 198 5.94 -0.80 25.52
N GLU A 199 6.43 -0.12 26.57
CA GLU A 199 5.59 0.39 27.65
C GLU A 199 4.52 1.37 27.15
N GLN A 200 4.86 2.26 26.22
CA GLN A 200 3.89 3.18 25.62
C GLN A 200 2.85 2.45 24.79
N TYR A 201 3.25 1.40 24.07
CA TYR A 201 2.33 0.56 23.30
C TYR A 201 1.33 -0.14 24.27
N GLU A 202 1.83 -0.83 25.26
CA GLU A 202 1.02 -1.61 26.22
C GLU A 202 0.07 -0.75 27.05
N ASN A 203 0.51 0.44 27.47
CA ASN A 203 -0.32 1.37 28.23
C ASN A 203 -1.21 2.25 27.36
N SER A 204 -1.14 2.12 26.02
CA SER A 204 -2.00 2.88 25.13
C SER A 204 -3.45 2.39 25.18
N ARG A 205 -4.39 3.30 24.91
CA ARG A 205 -5.81 2.95 24.95
C ARG A 205 -6.17 1.93 23.87
N TRP A 206 -7.09 1.07 24.18
CA TRP A 206 -7.78 0.26 23.18
C TRP A 206 -8.63 1.15 22.26
N ILE A 207 -8.49 0.93 20.96
CA ILE A 207 -9.45 1.42 19.97
C ILE A 207 -10.62 0.44 19.89
N VAL A 208 -10.29 -0.83 19.75
CA VAL A 208 -11.17 -2.00 19.89
C VAL A 208 -10.25 -3.22 20.00
N GLU A 209 -10.43 -4.07 20.98
CA GLU A 209 -9.62 -5.28 21.13
C GLU A 209 -9.66 -6.14 19.86
N PRO A 210 -8.48 -6.58 19.28
CA PRO A 210 -7.14 -6.56 19.86
C PRO A 210 -6.28 -5.33 19.45
N PHE A 211 -6.87 -4.24 18.98
CA PHE A 211 -6.13 -3.08 18.48
C PHE A 211 -5.97 -2.00 19.53
N HIS A 212 -4.74 -1.75 19.93
CA HIS A 212 -4.31 -0.55 20.61
C HIS A 212 -4.28 0.66 19.66
N LEU A 213 -4.06 1.85 20.20
CA LEU A 213 -3.92 3.08 19.42
C LEU A 213 -2.84 2.95 18.33
N PHE A 214 -1.71 2.34 18.64
CA PHE A 214 -0.57 2.21 17.75
C PHE A 214 -0.71 1.07 16.71
N ASP A 215 -1.76 0.25 16.83
CA ASP A 215 -2.12 -0.76 15.84
C ASP A 215 -2.95 -0.18 14.68
N CYS A 216 -3.36 1.07 14.77
CA CYS A 216 -4.24 1.73 13.81
C CYS A 216 -3.45 2.72 12.95
N CYS A 217 -3.75 2.75 11.65
CA CYS A 217 -3.18 3.73 10.73
C CYS A 217 -3.50 5.17 11.14
N GLN A 218 -2.67 6.09 10.66
CA GLN A 218 -2.86 7.52 10.88
C GLN A 218 -3.99 8.09 9.99
N GLU A 219 -4.37 9.32 10.28
CA GLU A 219 -5.17 10.18 9.40
C GLU A 219 -4.30 11.39 9.03
N ASN A 220 -3.99 11.56 7.75
CA ASN A 220 -3.04 12.54 7.25
C ASN A 220 -3.62 13.37 6.10
N ASP A 221 -2.95 14.48 5.82
CA ASP A 221 -3.11 15.25 4.59
C ASP A 221 -1.79 15.15 3.80
N GLY A 222 -1.88 14.94 2.49
CA GLY A 222 -0.73 14.83 1.60
C GLY A 222 -1.10 14.18 0.27
N ALA A 223 -0.11 13.94 -0.56
CA ALA A 223 -0.25 13.22 -1.81
C ALA A 223 1.01 12.46 -2.19
N ALA A 224 0.82 11.41 -2.96
CA ALA A 224 1.87 10.57 -3.52
C ALA A 224 1.56 10.26 -4.98
N ALA A 225 2.59 10.13 -5.81
CA ALA A 225 2.47 9.78 -7.22
C ALA A 225 3.65 8.95 -7.72
N MET A 226 3.39 8.11 -8.72
CA MET A 226 4.40 7.30 -9.41
C MET A 226 4.19 7.43 -10.92
N VAL A 227 5.26 7.65 -11.67
CA VAL A 227 5.24 7.67 -13.14
C VAL A 227 5.71 6.33 -13.66
N LEU A 228 4.92 5.71 -14.52
CA LEU A 228 5.25 4.46 -15.23
C LEU A 228 5.36 4.71 -16.72
N VAL A 229 6.35 4.07 -17.35
CA VAL A 229 6.57 4.10 -18.81
C VAL A 229 6.95 2.71 -19.32
N SER A 230 7.02 2.53 -20.64
CA SER A 230 7.50 1.28 -21.23
C SER A 230 8.96 1.00 -20.89
N ALA A 231 9.34 -0.26 -20.97
CA ALA A 231 10.70 -0.75 -20.74
C ALA A 231 11.75 -0.05 -21.59
N ASP A 232 11.49 0.10 -22.88
CA ASP A 232 12.47 0.67 -23.82
C ASP A 232 12.73 2.15 -23.52
N ARG A 233 11.67 2.90 -23.20
CA ARG A 233 11.80 4.32 -22.83
C ARG A 233 12.57 4.51 -21.51
N ALA A 234 12.48 3.59 -20.59
CA ALA A 234 13.09 3.73 -19.26
C ALA A 234 14.61 3.64 -19.26
N LYS A 235 15.21 2.87 -20.19
CA LYS A 235 16.68 2.76 -20.31
C LYS A 235 17.36 4.10 -20.57
N ASP A 236 16.66 5.01 -21.25
CA ASP A 236 17.18 6.32 -21.62
C ASP A 236 17.06 7.36 -20.49
N LEU A 237 16.32 7.04 -19.44
CA LEU A 237 15.94 8.03 -18.44
C LEU A 237 16.70 7.93 -17.09
N ARG A 238 17.09 6.76 -16.63
CA ARG A 238 17.80 6.56 -15.33
C ARG A 238 18.77 5.36 -15.38
N GLU A 239 19.87 5.44 -14.65
CA GLU A 239 20.93 4.41 -14.62
C GLU A 239 20.45 3.11 -13.93
N LYS A 240 19.65 3.22 -12.84
CA LYS A 240 19.10 2.07 -12.11
C LYS A 240 17.57 2.14 -12.06
N PRO A 241 16.87 1.60 -13.06
CA PRO A 241 15.41 1.55 -13.01
C PRO A 241 14.90 0.47 -12.05
N ALA A 242 13.76 0.68 -11.43
CA ALA A 242 12.99 -0.38 -10.79
C ALA A 242 11.96 -0.94 -11.77
N TYR A 243 11.77 -2.24 -11.77
CA TYR A 243 10.87 -2.94 -12.68
C TYR A 243 9.65 -3.49 -11.93
N VAL A 244 8.49 -3.44 -12.53
CA VAL A 244 7.32 -4.16 -12.02
C VAL A 244 7.39 -5.59 -12.52
N MET A 245 7.81 -6.52 -11.67
CA MET A 245 7.91 -7.94 -11.98
C MET A 245 6.53 -8.60 -11.99
N GLY A 246 5.62 -8.13 -11.15
CA GLY A 246 4.24 -8.56 -11.10
C GLY A 246 3.36 -7.56 -10.35
N ALA A 247 2.14 -7.40 -10.82
CA ALA A 247 1.13 -6.62 -10.09
C ALA A 247 -0.26 -7.17 -10.42
N MET A 248 -1.07 -7.37 -9.40
CA MET A 248 -2.45 -7.82 -9.59
C MET A 248 -3.35 -7.46 -8.42
N GLY A 249 -4.65 -7.40 -8.70
CA GLY A 249 -5.69 -7.24 -7.69
C GLY A 249 -6.80 -8.26 -7.88
N GLY A 250 -7.55 -8.50 -6.81
CA GLY A 250 -8.67 -9.42 -6.85
C GLY A 250 -9.23 -9.73 -5.46
N SER A 251 -10.11 -10.70 -5.42
CA SER A 251 -10.69 -11.20 -4.18
C SER A 251 -11.20 -12.63 -4.38
N HIS A 252 -11.30 -13.36 -3.30
CA HIS A 252 -11.86 -14.70 -3.34
C HIS A 252 -13.41 -14.67 -3.33
N TYR A 253 -14.01 -15.84 -3.48
CA TYR A 253 -15.46 -16.01 -3.52
C TYR A 253 -16.14 -15.42 -2.27
N ARG A 254 -17.13 -14.58 -2.47
CA ARG A 254 -17.93 -13.86 -1.45
C ARG A 254 -17.17 -12.85 -0.59
N ALA A 255 -15.92 -12.54 -0.88
CA ALA A 255 -15.15 -11.59 -0.10
C ALA A 255 -15.72 -10.15 -0.15
N GLY A 256 -16.37 -9.77 -1.25
CA GLY A 256 -16.87 -8.41 -1.45
C GLY A 256 -18.31 -8.16 -1.00
N ALA A 257 -19.07 -9.19 -0.64
CA ALA A 257 -20.51 -9.03 -0.39
C ALA A 257 -20.81 -8.42 0.99
N ALA A 258 -20.22 -8.92 2.00
CA ALA A 258 -20.21 -8.39 3.36
C ALA A 258 -19.06 -9.06 4.08
N VAL A 259 -18.42 -8.35 4.96
CA VAL A 259 -17.23 -8.82 5.70
C VAL A 259 -17.45 -10.14 6.42
N HIS A 260 -18.71 -10.54 6.63
CA HIS A 260 -19.10 -11.68 7.43
C HIS A 260 -19.66 -12.85 6.64
N ASN A 261 -19.74 -12.77 5.32
CA ASN A 261 -20.38 -13.77 4.46
C ASN A 261 -19.38 -14.57 3.60
N THR A 262 -18.18 -14.75 4.08
CA THR A 262 -17.16 -15.60 3.45
C THR A 262 -17.05 -16.94 4.15
N PRO A 263 -16.89 -18.06 3.41
CA PRO A 263 -16.65 -19.37 4.02
C PRO A 263 -15.39 -19.44 4.87
N ASP A 264 -14.35 -18.70 4.49
CA ASP A 264 -13.12 -18.51 5.25
C ASP A 264 -13.18 -17.14 5.94
N TYR A 265 -13.61 -17.11 7.20
CA TYR A 265 -13.85 -15.88 7.93
C TYR A 265 -12.55 -15.18 8.34
N ALA A 266 -11.61 -15.92 8.92
CA ALA A 266 -10.33 -15.41 9.42
C ALA A 266 -9.29 -15.33 8.29
N THR A 267 -9.52 -14.43 7.33
CA THR A 267 -8.66 -14.24 6.16
C THR A 267 -8.40 -12.77 5.89
N SER A 268 -7.18 -12.46 5.46
CA SER A 268 -6.80 -11.16 4.90
C SER A 268 -7.18 -11.00 3.42
N THR A 269 -7.72 -12.06 2.79
CA THR A 269 -8.29 -12.09 1.43
C THR A 269 -7.27 -12.31 0.30
N PHE A 270 -6.02 -12.65 0.60
CA PHE A 270 -4.96 -12.83 -0.41
C PHE A 270 -4.83 -14.26 -0.95
N LYS A 271 -5.37 -15.28 -0.28
CA LYS A 271 -5.17 -16.70 -0.63
C LYS A 271 -5.40 -17.05 -2.10
N SER A 272 -6.32 -16.34 -2.79
CA SER A 272 -6.62 -16.60 -4.19
C SER A 272 -5.72 -15.89 -5.19
N ILE A 273 -5.11 -14.76 -4.79
CA ILE A 273 -4.29 -13.94 -5.71
C ILE A 273 -2.80 -14.15 -5.54
N THR A 274 -2.34 -14.46 -4.33
CA THR A 274 -0.92 -14.65 -4.03
C THR A 274 -0.25 -15.72 -4.90
N PRO A 275 -0.82 -16.93 -5.09
CA PRO A 275 -0.18 -17.94 -5.94
C PRO A 275 -0.04 -17.46 -7.40
N ARG A 276 -1.02 -16.72 -7.90
CA ARG A 276 -1.00 -16.20 -9.27
C ARG A 276 0.02 -15.06 -9.42
N LEU A 277 0.19 -14.24 -8.39
CA LEU A 277 1.22 -13.20 -8.39
C LEU A 277 2.62 -13.83 -8.44
N TYR A 278 2.89 -14.82 -7.59
CA TYR A 278 4.16 -15.53 -7.58
C TYR A 278 4.42 -16.26 -8.90
N GLU A 279 3.41 -16.90 -9.49
CA GLU A 279 3.51 -17.48 -10.83
C GLU A 279 3.83 -16.43 -11.90
N MET A 280 3.17 -15.26 -11.86
CA MET A 280 3.42 -14.14 -12.77
C MET A 280 4.86 -13.64 -12.65
N ALA A 281 5.34 -13.43 -11.44
CA ALA A 281 6.69 -12.94 -11.17
C ALA A 281 7.77 -14.03 -11.30
N GLY A 282 7.40 -15.30 -11.21
CA GLY A 282 8.33 -16.43 -11.29
C GLY A 282 9.18 -16.62 -10.04
N ILE A 283 8.73 -16.12 -8.89
CA ILE A 283 9.41 -16.16 -7.59
C ILE A 283 8.49 -16.73 -6.50
N GLY A 284 9.03 -16.89 -5.30
CA GLY A 284 8.30 -17.25 -4.09
C GLY A 284 8.65 -16.33 -2.91
N PRO A 285 8.07 -16.56 -1.72
CA PRO A 285 8.30 -15.70 -0.56
C PRO A 285 9.76 -15.64 -0.10
N LYS A 286 10.57 -16.64 -0.40
CA LYS A 286 12.00 -16.70 -0.03
C LYS A 286 12.91 -15.81 -0.89
N ASP A 287 12.39 -15.36 -2.02
CA ASP A 287 13.11 -14.50 -2.97
C ASP A 287 12.86 -13.01 -2.71
N VAL A 288 12.06 -12.68 -1.69
CA VAL A 288 11.71 -11.29 -1.32
C VAL A 288 12.69 -10.78 -0.27
N ASP A 289 13.44 -9.72 -0.61
CA ASP A 289 14.42 -9.10 0.27
C ASP A 289 13.81 -8.13 1.28
N VAL A 290 12.74 -7.44 0.90
CA VAL A 290 12.05 -6.47 1.73
C VAL A 290 10.55 -6.46 1.48
N LEU A 291 9.78 -6.31 2.55
CA LEU A 291 8.33 -6.33 2.52
C LEU A 291 7.73 -5.00 2.95
N GLN A 292 6.84 -4.47 2.12
CA GLN A 292 5.98 -3.35 2.47
C GLN A 292 4.54 -3.87 2.57
N SER A 293 4.01 -3.96 3.78
CA SER A 293 2.65 -4.47 3.99
C SER A 293 1.76 -3.38 4.57
N TYR A 294 0.60 -3.19 3.95
CA TYR A 294 -0.32 -2.11 4.29
C TYR A 294 -0.97 -2.32 5.66
N GLU A 295 -0.69 -1.42 6.57
CA GLU A 295 -1.26 -1.39 7.91
C GLU A 295 -2.45 -0.43 7.98
N ASN A 296 -3.64 -0.87 7.54
CA ASN A 296 -4.86 -0.27 8.07
C ASN A 296 -4.95 -0.55 9.58
N PHE A 297 -4.64 -1.81 9.94
CA PHE A 297 -4.42 -2.32 11.29
C PHE A 297 -3.35 -3.40 11.26
N THR A 298 -2.57 -3.52 12.32
CA THR A 298 -1.49 -4.51 12.43
C THR A 298 -1.94 -5.96 12.23
N GLY A 299 -3.16 -6.29 12.67
CA GLY A 299 -3.73 -7.63 12.44
C GLY A 299 -3.92 -7.99 10.97
N GLY A 300 -4.12 -6.98 10.10
CA GLY A 300 -4.14 -7.19 8.64
C GLY A 300 -2.77 -7.60 8.11
N VAL A 301 -1.70 -6.98 8.61
CA VAL A 301 -0.32 -7.33 8.26
C VAL A 301 0.01 -8.74 8.74
N LEU A 302 -0.32 -9.08 10.00
CA LEU A 302 -0.13 -10.41 10.56
C LEU A 302 -0.70 -11.49 9.64
N MET A 303 -2.00 -11.38 9.32
CA MET A 303 -2.68 -12.37 8.48
C MET A 303 -2.16 -12.40 7.04
N SER A 304 -1.76 -11.24 6.49
CA SER A 304 -1.22 -11.17 5.13
C SER A 304 0.16 -11.83 5.00
N ILE A 305 1.04 -11.67 5.96
CA ILE A 305 2.36 -12.33 5.99
C ILE A 305 2.17 -13.85 5.95
N VAL A 306 1.21 -14.37 6.72
CA VAL A 306 0.85 -15.80 6.69
C VAL A 306 0.29 -16.21 5.32
N GLU A 307 -0.67 -15.46 4.77
CA GLU A 307 -1.29 -15.81 3.48
C GLU A 307 -0.35 -15.69 2.27
N HIS A 308 0.78 -14.98 2.42
CA HIS A 308 1.84 -14.93 1.42
C HIS A 308 2.93 -16.00 1.63
N GLY A 309 2.81 -16.82 2.68
CA GLY A 309 3.72 -17.95 2.93
C GLY A 309 5.07 -17.57 3.54
N PHE A 310 5.20 -16.38 4.11
CA PHE A 310 6.41 -15.99 4.85
C PHE A 310 6.51 -16.70 6.20
N CYS A 311 5.37 -17.04 6.79
CA CYS A 311 5.26 -17.70 8.09
C CYS A 311 4.09 -18.68 8.08
N GLN A 312 4.18 -19.78 8.84
CA GLN A 312 3.00 -20.60 9.13
C GLN A 312 2.22 -19.98 10.30
N PRO A 313 0.89 -20.15 10.36
CA PRO A 313 0.10 -19.57 11.43
C PRO A 313 0.57 -19.95 12.84
N GLU A 314 0.97 -21.21 13.03
CA GLU A 314 1.42 -21.80 14.29
C GLU A 314 2.75 -21.20 14.79
N ASP A 315 3.58 -20.69 13.86
CA ASP A 315 4.90 -20.15 14.14
C ASP A 315 4.88 -18.62 14.39
N CYS A 316 3.73 -17.97 14.27
CA CYS A 316 3.64 -16.51 14.32
C CYS A 316 4.19 -15.91 15.63
N ASN A 317 3.97 -16.54 16.79
CA ASN A 317 4.47 -16.02 18.06
C ASN A 317 6.00 -15.93 18.12
N GLU A 318 6.71 -16.79 17.38
CA GLU A 318 8.17 -16.79 17.30
C GLU A 318 8.67 -15.98 16.11
N PHE A 319 7.88 -15.91 15.05
CA PHE A 319 8.22 -15.19 13.82
C PHE A 319 8.11 -13.66 13.97
N PHE A 320 7.06 -13.16 14.63
CA PHE A 320 6.80 -11.74 14.75
C PHE A 320 7.62 -11.12 15.90
N THR A 321 8.83 -10.72 15.59
CA THR A 321 9.76 -10.07 16.54
C THR A 321 10.26 -8.73 16.01
N ASN A 322 10.63 -7.84 16.92
CA ASN A 322 11.18 -6.54 16.56
C ASN A 322 12.46 -6.68 15.70
N ASP A 323 13.32 -7.62 16.04
CA ASP A 323 14.63 -7.78 15.37
C ASP A 323 14.46 -8.28 13.94
N ARG A 324 13.48 -9.17 13.67
CA ARG A 324 13.22 -9.69 12.33
C ARG A 324 12.77 -8.61 11.36
N PHE A 325 11.99 -7.64 11.84
CA PHE A 325 11.35 -6.63 10.97
C PHE A 325 12.15 -5.35 10.82
N ARG A 326 13.24 -5.16 11.57
CA ARG A 326 14.03 -3.93 11.51
C ARG A 326 15.07 -3.95 10.40
N ALA A 327 15.13 -2.87 9.62
CA ALA A 327 16.22 -2.60 8.71
C ALA A 327 17.44 -2.06 9.48
N PRO A 328 18.70 -2.32 9.04
CA PRO A 328 19.03 -3.07 7.81
C PRO A 328 19.19 -4.59 8.03
N ASP A 329 19.24 -5.06 9.28
CA ASP A 329 19.81 -6.37 9.65
C ASP A 329 18.74 -7.45 9.90
N GLY A 330 17.45 -7.12 9.86
CA GLY A 330 16.38 -8.10 10.08
C GLY A 330 16.22 -9.07 8.91
N ASP A 331 15.78 -10.31 9.21
CA ASP A 331 15.60 -11.35 8.18
C ASP A 331 14.47 -11.03 7.18
N LEU A 332 13.49 -10.21 7.57
CA LEU A 332 12.41 -9.73 6.71
C LEU A 332 12.05 -8.30 7.09
N PRO A 333 12.85 -7.30 6.69
CA PRO A 333 12.57 -5.91 6.99
C PRO A 333 11.18 -5.49 6.49
N LEU A 334 10.40 -4.88 7.38
CA LEU A 334 8.99 -4.58 7.15
C LEU A 334 8.72 -3.07 7.26
N ASN A 335 8.08 -2.48 6.23
CA ASN A 335 7.64 -1.08 6.25
C ASN A 335 8.76 -0.09 6.58
N THR A 336 9.81 -0.14 5.77
CA THR A 336 11.08 0.54 6.02
C THR A 336 11.02 2.06 5.97
N SER A 337 9.93 2.67 5.49
CA SER A 337 9.69 4.11 5.59
C SER A 337 9.00 4.52 6.90
N GLY A 338 8.41 3.58 7.62
CA GLY A 338 7.50 3.79 8.75
C GLY A 338 6.04 3.47 8.44
N GLY A 339 5.73 3.18 7.18
CA GLY A 339 4.42 2.73 6.70
C GLY A 339 3.26 3.66 7.02
N ASN A 340 2.05 3.09 7.04
CA ASN A 340 0.83 3.84 7.36
C ASN A 340 0.68 4.15 8.86
N LEU A 341 1.43 3.47 9.73
CA LEU A 341 1.40 3.69 11.17
C LEU A 341 2.25 4.89 11.60
N ALA A 342 3.35 5.15 10.91
CA ALA A 342 4.33 6.12 11.40
C ALA A 342 4.84 7.11 10.34
N GLU A 343 4.92 6.75 9.05
CA GLU A 343 5.25 7.71 8.01
C GLU A 343 4.01 8.52 7.62
N CYS A 344 3.11 7.95 6.84
CA CYS A 344 1.92 8.65 6.40
C CYS A 344 0.87 7.69 5.80
N TYR A 345 -0.39 7.96 6.06
CA TYR A 345 -1.49 7.22 5.50
C TYR A 345 -1.96 7.82 4.16
N MET A 346 -1.36 7.39 3.06
CA MET A 346 -1.75 7.74 1.69
C MET A 346 -2.41 6.56 0.96
N HIS A 347 -3.28 5.82 1.65
CA HIS A 347 -3.90 4.58 1.16
C HIS A 347 -2.87 3.59 0.56
N GLY A 348 -1.66 3.53 1.13
CA GLY A 348 -0.62 2.56 0.76
C GLY A 348 0.18 2.88 -0.49
N LEU A 349 -0.04 4.02 -1.18
CA LEU A 349 0.81 4.37 -2.33
C LEU A 349 2.24 4.68 -1.89
N GLY A 350 2.45 5.27 -0.70
CA GLY A 350 3.77 5.47 -0.10
C GLY A 350 4.56 4.17 0.07
N LEU A 351 3.88 3.05 0.37
CA LEU A 351 4.53 1.74 0.46
C LEU A 351 5.09 1.26 -0.89
N ASN A 352 4.37 1.53 -2.00
CA ASN A 352 4.87 1.24 -3.34
C ASN A 352 6.06 2.14 -3.70
N ILE A 353 6.04 3.41 -3.28
CA ILE A 353 7.16 4.33 -3.43
C ILE A 353 8.37 3.85 -2.63
N GLU A 354 8.18 3.42 -1.41
CA GLU A 354 9.25 2.89 -0.57
C GLU A 354 9.85 1.60 -1.14
N ALA A 355 9.02 0.70 -1.67
CA ALA A 355 9.49 -0.50 -2.35
C ALA A 355 10.42 -0.17 -3.54
N VAL A 356 10.10 0.87 -4.30
CA VAL A 356 10.94 1.37 -5.39
C VAL A 356 12.22 2.03 -4.87
N ARG A 357 12.16 2.82 -3.80
CA ARG A 357 13.34 3.42 -3.17
C ARG A 357 14.34 2.38 -2.68
N GLN A 358 13.86 1.28 -2.15
CA GLN A 358 14.72 0.17 -1.73
C GLN A 358 15.50 -0.41 -2.92
N ILE A 359 14.86 -0.63 -4.07
CA ILE A 359 15.54 -1.07 -5.31
C ILE A 359 16.57 -0.03 -5.80
N TRP A 360 16.26 1.25 -5.66
CA TRP A 360 17.16 2.33 -6.09
C TRP A 360 18.36 2.56 -5.15
N GLY A 361 18.30 2.09 -3.91
CA GLY A 361 19.28 2.44 -2.88
C GLY A 361 19.05 3.83 -2.27
N GLU A 362 17.82 4.34 -2.31
CA GLU A 362 17.43 5.69 -1.88
C GLU A 362 16.51 5.72 -0.64
N SER A 363 16.31 4.57 0.01
CA SER A 363 15.52 4.51 1.24
C SER A 363 16.24 5.14 2.43
N SER A 364 15.49 5.75 3.35
CA SER A 364 16.04 6.24 4.63
C SER A 364 16.49 5.11 5.56
N ASN A 365 15.96 3.90 5.38
CA ASN A 365 16.35 2.67 6.07
C ASN A 365 16.75 1.62 5.02
N GLN A 366 17.77 1.96 4.25
CA GLN A 366 18.24 1.14 3.13
C GLN A 366 18.78 -0.20 3.61
N ILE A 367 18.37 -1.26 2.93
CA ILE A 367 18.88 -2.62 3.09
C ILE A 367 19.95 -2.86 2.02
N ASN A 368 20.98 -3.60 2.37
CA ASN A 368 22.04 -3.94 1.43
C ASN A 368 21.51 -4.90 0.36
N GLU A 369 21.85 -4.64 -0.91
CA GLU A 369 21.61 -5.56 -2.04
C GLU A 369 20.14 -5.97 -2.23
N VAL A 370 19.22 -5.01 -2.24
CA VAL A 370 17.80 -5.28 -2.51
C VAL A 370 17.59 -5.51 -4.01
N ASN A 371 17.19 -6.71 -4.37
CA ASN A 371 16.83 -7.09 -5.73
C ASN A 371 15.33 -7.27 -5.92
N VAL A 372 14.61 -7.69 -4.90
CA VAL A 372 13.17 -7.92 -4.93
C VAL A 372 12.48 -7.25 -3.74
N SER A 373 11.57 -6.35 -4.03
CA SER A 373 10.74 -5.65 -3.02
C SER A 373 9.27 -5.92 -3.29
N MET A 374 8.54 -6.40 -2.28
CA MET A 374 7.13 -6.75 -2.40
C MET A 374 6.24 -5.79 -1.65
N VAL A 375 5.08 -5.46 -2.23
CA VAL A 375 4.03 -4.67 -1.59
C VAL A 375 2.75 -5.47 -1.48
N ILE A 376 2.20 -5.55 -0.27
CA ILE A 376 0.89 -6.12 0.04
C ILE A 376 -0.06 -4.98 0.34
N SER A 377 -1.08 -4.78 -0.49
CA SER A 377 -1.99 -3.63 -0.41
C SER A 377 -3.38 -3.99 0.09
N GLY A 378 -3.79 -3.37 1.20
CA GLY A 378 -5.15 -3.36 1.71
C GLY A 378 -5.68 -4.69 2.22
N PRO A 379 -5.00 -5.37 3.16
CA PRO A 379 -5.52 -6.58 3.78
C PRO A 379 -6.93 -6.38 4.33
N MET A 380 -7.79 -7.38 4.14
CA MET A 380 -9.21 -7.41 4.53
C MET A 380 -10.10 -6.36 3.82
N VAL A 381 -9.58 -5.54 2.92
CA VAL A 381 -10.33 -4.56 2.12
C VAL A 381 -10.48 -5.08 0.71
N THR A 382 -11.66 -5.40 0.26
CA THR A 382 -11.92 -6.05 -1.03
C THR A 382 -12.24 -5.07 -2.16
N PRO A 383 -11.60 -5.23 -3.34
CA PRO A 383 -10.51 -6.16 -3.65
C PRO A 383 -9.19 -5.77 -2.99
N VAL A 384 -8.35 -6.77 -2.69
CA VAL A 384 -6.97 -6.59 -2.28
C VAL A 384 -6.04 -6.58 -3.49
N SER A 385 -4.80 -6.12 -3.35
CA SER A 385 -3.83 -6.17 -4.44
C SER A 385 -2.39 -6.30 -3.94
N ASN A 386 -1.51 -6.72 -4.85
CA ASN A 386 -0.08 -6.86 -4.59
C ASN A 386 0.72 -6.33 -5.77
N SER A 387 1.95 -5.89 -5.50
CA SER A 387 2.96 -5.60 -6.52
C SER A 387 4.32 -6.12 -6.07
N ILE A 388 5.13 -6.53 -7.04
CA ILE A 388 6.52 -6.93 -6.85
C ILE A 388 7.36 -6.07 -7.76
N PHE A 389 8.33 -5.40 -7.17
CA PHE A 389 9.33 -4.60 -7.87
C PHE A 389 10.69 -5.29 -7.80
N CYS A 390 11.49 -5.13 -8.84
CA CYS A 390 12.82 -5.73 -8.87
C CYS A 390 13.86 -4.83 -9.53
N SER A 391 15.13 -5.15 -9.27
CA SER A 391 16.28 -4.64 -10.01
C SER A 391 16.37 -5.31 -11.38
N GLU A 392 17.25 -4.80 -12.27
CA GLU A 392 17.55 -5.45 -13.55
C GLU A 392 18.20 -6.83 -13.38
N GLU A 393 18.93 -7.02 -12.29
CA GLU A 393 19.62 -8.26 -11.96
C GLU A 393 18.67 -9.41 -11.60
N ALA A 394 17.47 -9.10 -11.13
CA ALA A 394 16.46 -10.09 -10.77
C ALA A 394 15.43 -10.39 -11.88
N LEU A 395 15.56 -9.76 -13.06
CA LEU A 395 14.74 -10.06 -14.24
C LEU A 395 15.26 -11.32 -14.94
#